data_25b5cebd190c5daca321414254ecb513
#
_entry.id   25b5cebd190c5daca321414254ecb513
#
_cell.length_a   1.000
_cell.length_b   1.000
_cell.length_c   1.000
_cell.angle_alpha   90.00
_cell.angle_beta   90.00
_cell.angle_gamma   90.00
#
_symmetry.space_group_name_H-M   'P 1'
#
loop_
_entity.id
_entity.type
_entity.pdbx_description
1 polymer ?
#
loop_
_entity_poly.entity_id
_entity_poly.type
_entity_poly.pdbx_seq_one_letter_code
_entity_poly.pdbx_strand_id
1 'polypeptide(L)'
;MPVRVYPGGAEPGSVEAMTNLNPPVTTGQRPPDRPSANMKHSEIHRTHRVGWLRAAVLGANDGIVSTASLIVGVAAAHSSRSSVLVAGLAGVVAGAMSMAAGEYVSVCSQSDTENADMQRERQELDTTLEREHAELADIYVARGLEPTLAKEVAKQLMAKDALGAHARDELGISEALAARPVQAALASAGTFTVGAALPLVVVFLVPVSKLVWAVSGSSLFFLALLGALAAYAGGAPVLRSVARVVFWGAFAMALTAVVGDWVGRIG
;
A
#
# COMPACT_ATOMS: atom_id res chain seq x y z
N MET A 1 10.21 -12.44 -23.31
CA MET A 1 10.48 -11.07 -23.79
C MET A 1 11.95 -10.96 -24.09
N PRO A 2 12.37 -10.58 -25.31
CA PRO A 2 13.77 -10.63 -25.71
C PRO A 2 14.53 -9.40 -25.22
N VAL A 3 15.75 -9.66 -24.79
CA VAL A 3 16.77 -8.69 -24.38
C VAL A 3 17.27 -7.96 -25.64
N ARG A 4 17.25 -6.63 -25.62
CA ARG A 4 17.76 -5.79 -26.69
C ARG A 4 19.28 -5.62 -26.51
N VAL A 5 20.07 -6.21 -27.41
CA VAL A 5 21.52 -6.03 -27.51
C VAL A 5 21.78 -4.79 -28.38
N TYR A 6 22.57 -3.85 -27.86
CA TYR A 6 23.11 -2.73 -28.64
C TYR A 6 24.48 -3.09 -29.20
N PRO A 7 24.78 -2.86 -30.48
CA PRO A 7 26.11 -3.03 -31.04
C PRO A 7 26.93 -1.76 -30.80
N GLY A 8 28.04 -1.88 -30.08
CA GLY A 8 29.10 -0.88 -29.99
C GLY A 8 30.23 -1.21 -30.96
N GLY A 9 30.44 -0.34 -31.90
CA GLY A 9 31.67 -0.30 -32.66
C GLY A 9 32.32 1.07 -32.50
N ALA A 10 33.56 1.13 -32.02
CA ALA A 10 34.43 2.28 -32.18
C ALA A 10 35.88 1.81 -32.30
N GLU A 11 36.46 2.16 -33.41
CA GLU A 11 37.83 1.94 -33.86
C GLU A 11 38.87 2.74 -33.02
N PRO A 12 40.15 2.29 -32.96
CA PRO A 12 41.20 3.00 -32.22
C PRO A 12 41.91 4.02 -33.12
N GLY A 13 41.84 5.29 -32.74
CA GLY A 13 42.54 6.39 -33.40
C GLY A 13 43.49 7.16 -32.46
N SER A 14 44.79 6.97 -32.76
CA SER A 14 45.96 7.86 -32.56
C SER A 14 46.12 8.66 -31.27
N VAL A 15 47.12 8.24 -30.50
CA VAL A 15 47.80 9.02 -29.46
C VAL A 15 48.63 10.11 -30.13
N GLU A 16 48.30 11.38 -29.91
CA GLU A 16 49.22 12.48 -30.12
C GLU A 16 49.41 13.29 -28.83
N ALA A 17 50.67 13.48 -28.54
CA ALA A 17 51.24 14.13 -27.37
C ALA A 17 50.73 15.57 -27.21
N MET A 18 50.22 15.94 -26.04
CA MET A 18 50.16 17.33 -25.59
C MET A 18 50.88 17.50 -24.27
N THR A 19 52.00 18.15 -24.41
CA THR A 19 52.99 18.65 -23.48
C THR A 19 52.39 19.42 -22.30
N ASN A 20 52.93 19.17 -21.12
CA ASN A 20 52.81 19.94 -19.89
C ASN A 20 52.75 21.43 -20.07
N LEU A 21 51.71 22.07 -19.56
CA LEU A 21 51.70 23.45 -19.09
C LEU A 21 50.89 23.53 -17.80
N ASN A 22 51.57 23.30 -16.67
CA ASN A 22 51.07 23.74 -15.37
C ASN A 22 51.26 25.27 -15.23
N PRO A 23 50.21 26.05 -15.02
CA PRO A 23 50.38 27.45 -14.59
C PRO A 23 50.77 27.46 -13.09
N PRO A 24 51.49 28.51 -12.65
CA PRO A 24 52.00 28.62 -11.29
C PRO A 24 50.87 28.75 -10.28
N VAL A 25 51.01 27.97 -9.18
CA VAL A 25 50.15 28.05 -8.00
C VAL A 25 50.31 29.42 -7.34
N THR A 26 49.36 30.31 -7.53
CA THR A 26 49.25 31.54 -6.74
C THR A 26 48.65 31.18 -5.37
N THR A 27 49.49 31.24 -4.36
CA THR A 27 49.15 31.24 -2.94
C THR A 27 48.21 32.38 -2.60
N GLY A 28 47.05 32.06 -2.01
CA GLY A 28 46.36 33.00 -1.12
C GLY A 28 45.10 33.68 -1.65
N GLN A 29 44.07 32.88 -2.03
CA GLN A 29 42.70 33.36 -1.87
C GLN A 29 41.84 32.21 -1.41
N ARG A 30 41.43 32.27 -0.14
CA ARG A 30 40.35 31.42 0.39
C ARG A 30 39.11 31.70 -0.45
N PRO A 31 38.47 30.69 -1.04
CA PRO A 31 37.20 30.92 -1.73
C PRO A 31 36.19 31.52 -0.74
N PRO A 32 35.36 32.47 -1.16
CA PRO A 32 34.36 33.05 -0.28
C PRO A 32 33.48 31.97 0.27
N ASP A 33 33.23 32.00 1.59
CA ASP A 33 32.30 31.12 2.29
C ASP A 33 30.98 31.13 1.52
N ARG A 34 30.70 30.02 0.85
CA ARG A 34 29.34 29.77 0.31
C ARG A 34 28.42 29.74 1.52
N PRO A 35 27.39 30.59 1.59
CA PRO A 35 26.40 30.43 2.63
C PRO A 35 25.88 28.99 2.52
N SER A 36 26.01 28.23 3.60
CA SER A 36 25.38 26.93 3.76
C SER A 36 23.87 27.16 3.72
N ALA A 37 23.30 27.18 2.52
CA ALA A 37 21.87 27.08 2.33
C ALA A 37 21.45 25.71 2.88
N ASN A 38 21.13 25.72 4.16
CA ASN A 38 20.46 24.62 4.85
C ASN A 38 19.03 24.55 4.30
N MET A 39 18.92 24.26 3.01
CA MET A 39 17.64 23.86 2.41
C MET A 39 17.35 22.47 2.93
N LYS A 40 16.68 22.40 4.08
CA LYS A 40 15.90 21.23 4.44
C LYS A 40 14.85 21.07 3.34
N HIS A 41 15.20 20.33 2.28
CA HIS A 41 14.21 19.75 1.40
C HIS A 41 13.40 18.78 2.27
N SER A 42 12.33 19.28 2.86
CA SER A 42 11.31 18.46 3.50
C SER A 42 10.48 17.82 2.39
N GLU A 43 11.06 16.83 1.69
CA GLU A 43 10.27 15.96 0.83
C GLU A 43 9.41 15.09 1.74
N ILE A 44 8.14 15.45 1.81
CA ILE A 44 7.14 14.65 2.52
C ILE A 44 6.85 13.43 1.64
N HIS A 45 7.63 12.37 1.81
CA HIS A 45 7.35 11.09 1.16
C HIS A 45 6.02 10.56 1.68
N ARG A 46 5.07 10.37 0.75
CA ARG A 46 3.71 9.87 1.04
C ARG A 46 3.69 8.40 1.42
N THR A 47 4.81 7.70 1.30
CA THR A 47 4.97 6.25 1.56
C THR A 47 4.58 5.83 2.98
N HIS A 48 4.85 6.65 4.00
CA HIS A 48 4.43 6.38 5.37
C HIS A 48 2.89 6.36 5.58
N ARG A 49 2.13 6.92 4.65
CA ARG A 49 0.66 6.97 4.72
C ARG A 49 -0.02 5.82 3.98
N VAL A 50 0.74 5.03 3.21
CA VAL A 50 0.16 4.03 2.30
C VAL A 50 -0.52 2.88 3.05
N GLY A 51 0.02 2.43 4.17
CA GLY A 51 -0.51 1.28 4.91
C GLY A 51 -1.92 1.53 5.48
N TRP A 52 -2.07 2.52 6.36
CA TRP A 52 -3.36 2.80 6.99
C TRP A 52 -4.38 3.40 6.02
N LEU A 53 -3.93 4.23 5.04
CA LEU A 53 -4.82 4.78 4.02
C LEU A 53 -5.41 3.67 3.14
N ARG A 54 -4.60 2.67 2.78
CA ARG A 54 -5.05 1.48 2.05
C ARG A 54 -6.12 0.73 2.84
N ALA A 55 -5.87 0.45 4.12
CA ALA A 55 -6.82 -0.24 4.99
C ALA A 55 -8.13 0.56 5.14
N ALA A 56 -8.03 1.87 5.33
CA ALA A 56 -9.20 2.74 5.47
C ALA A 56 -10.02 2.81 4.18
N VAL A 57 -9.38 2.99 3.03
CA VAL A 57 -10.06 3.01 1.72
C VAL A 57 -10.69 1.66 1.41
N LEU A 58 -9.98 0.57 1.68
CA LEU A 58 -10.49 -0.79 1.48
C LEU A 58 -11.71 -1.04 2.36
N GLY A 59 -11.64 -0.73 3.66
CA GLY A 59 -12.75 -0.91 4.58
C GLY A 59 -13.97 -0.07 4.18
N ALA A 60 -13.81 1.21 3.88
CA ALA A 60 -14.92 2.08 3.47
C ALA A 60 -15.53 1.63 2.13
N ASN A 61 -14.71 1.26 1.15
CA ASN A 61 -15.18 0.75 -0.15
C ASN A 61 -15.97 -0.54 0.02
N ASP A 62 -15.44 -1.49 0.80
CA ASP A 62 -16.11 -2.77 1.04
C ASP A 62 -17.41 -2.57 1.85
N GLY A 63 -17.41 -1.69 2.84
CA GLY A 63 -18.61 -1.33 3.60
C GLY A 63 -19.72 -0.77 2.72
N ILE A 64 -19.43 0.13 1.77
CA ILE A 64 -20.41 0.65 0.82
C ILE A 64 -20.89 -0.46 -0.11
N VAL A 65 -19.97 -1.17 -0.78
CA VAL A 65 -20.32 -2.15 -1.82
C VAL A 65 -21.07 -3.33 -1.25
N SER A 66 -20.56 -3.96 -0.17
CA SER A 66 -21.17 -5.16 0.41
C SER A 66 -22.53 -4.89 1.01
N THR A 67 -22.67 -3.79 1.78
CA THR A 67 -23.95 -3.44 2.39
C THR A 67 -24.98 -2.96 1.36
N ALA A 68 -24.57 -2.15 0.38
CA ALA A 68 -25.45 -1.76 -0.70
C ALA A 68 -25.92 -2.95 -1.52
N SER A 69 -25.00 -3.85 -1.88
CA SER A 69 -25.32 -5.07 -2.62
C SER A 69 -26.30 -5.97 -1.87
N LEU A 70 -26.09 -6.15 -0.55
CA LEU A 70 -27.01 -6.93 0.29
C LEU A 70 -28.40 -6.28 0.35
N ILE A 71 -28.46 -4.98 0.58
CA ILE A 71 -29.71 -4.21 0.62
C ILE A 71 -30.44 -4.29 -0.72
N VAL A 72 -29.72 -4.09 -1.83
CA VAL A 72 -30.28 -4.16 -3.19
C VAL A 72 -30.78 -5.56 -3.50
N GLY A 73 -30.03 -6.59 -3.16
CA GLY A 73 -30.45 -7.99 -3.36
C GLY A 73 -31.73 -8.36 -2.61
N VAL A 74 -31.80 -8.02 -1.31
CA VAL A 74 -32.99 -8.28 -0.48
C VAL A 74 -34.17 -7.42 -0.92
N ALA A 75 -33.96 -6.16 -1.31
CA ALA A 75 -35.05 -5.31 -1.81
C ALA A 75 -35.57 -5.78 -3.19
N ALA A 76 -34.71 -6.28 -4.06
CA ALA A 76 -35.09 -6.86 -5.36
C ALA A 76 -35.91 -8.15 -5.22
N ALA A 77 -35.75 -8.88 -4.14
CA ALA A 77 -36.59 -10.03 -3.77
C ALA A 77 -38.00 -9.64 -3.26
N HIS A 78 -38.44 -8.40 -3.44
CA HIS A 78 -39.72 -7.88 -2.99
C HIS A 78 -39.99 -7.96 -1.48
N SER A 79 -38.92 -7.99 -0.69
CA SER A 79 -38.96 -8.09 0.76
C SER A 79 -39.48 -6.85 1.45
N SER A 80 -39.97 -6.99 2.69
CA SER A 80 -40.41 -5.88 3.52
C SER A 80 -39.22 -4.95 3.91
N ARG A 81 -39.51 -3.70 4.25
CA ARG A 81 -38.50 -2.77 4.76
C ARG A 81 -37.79 -3.31 6.02
N SER A 82 -38.52 -3.99 6.90
CA SER A 82 -37.94 -4.62 8.10
C SER A 82 -36.93 -5.69 7.75
N SER A 83 -37.23 -6.55 6.77
CA SER A 83 -36.32 -7.57 6.28
C SER A 83 -35.03 -6.96 5.69
N VAL A 84 -35.18 -5.89 4.89
CA VAL A 84 -34.03 -5.15 4.33
C VAL A 84 -33.17 -4.53 5.43
N LEU A 85 -33.79 -3.92 6.44
CA LEU A 85 -33.05 -3.33 7.58
C LEU A 85 -32.36 -4.38 8.43
N VAL A 86 -33.02 -5.49 8.74
CA VAL A 86 -32.40 -6.59 9.51
C VAL A 86 -31.22 -7.17 8.75
N ALA A 87 -31.38 -7.44 7.46
CA ALA A 87 -30.29 -7.97 6.63
C ALA A 87 -29.14 -6.95 6.54
N GLY A 88 -29.44 -5.69 6.29
CA GLY A 88 -28.41 -4.62 6.23
C GLY A 88 -27.65 -4.46 7.54
N LEU A 89 -28.35 -4.38 8.71
CA LEU A 89 -27.71 -4.30 10.01
C LEU A 89 -26.87 -5.52 10.36
N ALA A 90 -27.40 -6.73 10.10
CA ALA A 90 -26.68 -7.97 10.28
C ALA A 90 -25.42 -8.00 9.39
N GLY A 91 -25.56 -7.53 8.14
CA GLY A 91 -24.42 -7.40 7.21
C GLY A 91 -23.34 -6.44 7.70
N VAL A 92 -23.72 -5.29 8.31
CA VAL A 92 -22.75 -4.36 8.91
C VAL A 92 -21.99 -5.01 10.06
N VAL A 93 -22.68 -5.67 10.98
CA VAL A 93 -22.04 -6.32 12.14
C VAL A 93 -21.13 -7.45 11.66
N ALA A 94 -21.63 -8.33 10.80
CA ALA A 94 -20.85 -9.45 10.28
C ALA A 94 -19.63 -8.99 9.47
N GLY A 95 -19.82 -8.00 8.59
CA GLY A 95 -18.76 -7.44 7.77
C GLY A 95 -17.69 -6.70 8.61
N ALA A 96 -18.09 -5.87 9.57
CA ALA A 96 -17.16 -5.19 10.47
C ALA A 96 -16.32 -6.18 11.29
N MET A 97 -16.95 -7.23 11.82
CA MET A 97 -16.24 -8.28 12.57
C MET A 97 -15.32 -9.10 11.66
N SER A 98 -15.77 -9.46 10.45
CA SER A 98 -14.95 -10.16 9.47
C SER A 98 -13.73 -9.35 9.06
N MET A 99 -13.91 -8.05 8.78
CA MET A 99 -12.82 -7.14 8.44
C MET A 99 -11.83 -6.98 9.60
N ALA A 100 -12.33 -6.81 10.84
CA ALA A 100 -11.49 -6.72 12.03
C ALA A 100 -10.65 -8.00 12.23
N ALA A 101 -11.30 -9.16 12.19
CA ALA A 101 -10.64 -10.45 12.39
C ALA A 101 -9.63 -10.76 11.27
N GLY A 102 -10.01 -10.51 10.01
CA GLY A 102 -9.14 -10.73 8.86
C GLY A 102 -7.89 -9.86 8.90
N GLU A 103 -8.04 -8.57 9.18
CA GLU A 103 -6.92 -7.64 9.30
C GLU A 103 -6.02 -8.00 10.51
N TYR A 104 -6.62 -8.31 11.66
CA TYR A 104 -5.89 -8.73 12.84
C TYR A 104 -5.02 -9.97 12.56
N VAL A 105 -5.63 -11.04 12.03
CA VAL A 105 -4.92 -12.29 11.72
C VAL A 105 -3.84 -12.07 10.67
N SER A 106 -4.12 -11.29 9.62
CA SER A 106 -3.15 -10.99 8.57
C SER A 106 -1.92 -10.27 9.11
N VAL A 107 -2.13 -9.23 9.93
CA VAL A 107 -1.03 -8.44 10.51
C VAL A 107 -0.28 -9.23 11.58
N CYS A 108 -0.94 -10.07 12.37
CA CYS A 108 -0.27 -11.00 13.29
C CYS A 108 0.60 -12.01 12.52
N SER A 109 0.07 -12.62 11.46
CA SER A 109 0.82 -13.58 10.65
C SER A 109 2.06 -12.95 10.00
N GLN A 110 1.95 -11.70 9.54
CA GLN A 110 3.10 -10.95 9.05
C GLN A 110 4.14 -10.75 10.17
N SER A 111 3.72 -10.31 11.36
CA SER A 111 4.60 -10.12 12.52
C SER A 111 5.28 -11.42 12.95
N ASP A 112 4.55 -12.54 12.94
CA ASP A 112 5.12 -13.85 13.28
C ASP A 112 6.20 -14.28 12.29
N THR A 113 5.99 -14.03 11.00
CA THR A 113 6.98 -14.30 9.94
C THR A 113 8.22 -13.43 10.13
N GLU A 114 8.04 -12.12 10.29
CA GLU A 114 9.14 -11.16 10.52
C GLU A 114 9.96 -11.55 11.77
N ASN A 115 9.29 -11.95 12.86
CA ASN A 115 9.96 -12.40 14.08
C ASN A 115 10.73 -13.71 13.87
N ALA A 116 10.19 -14.64 13.10
CA ALA A 116 10.87 -15.90 12.79
C ALA A 116 12.13 -15.66 11.94
N ASP A 117 12.06 -14.77 10.93
CA ASP A 117 13.20 -14.38 10.12
C ASP A 117 14.27 -13.66 10.94
N MET A 118 13.87 -12.73 11.81
CA MET A 118 14.78 -12.04 12.74
C MET A 118 15.47 -12.99 13.74
N GLN A 119 14.78 -14.05 14.18
CA GLN A 119 15.40 -15.06 15.05
C GLN A 119 16.42 -15.91 14.31
N ARG A 120 16.12 -16.28 13.06
CA ARG A 120 17.07 -16.99 12.19
C ARG A 120 18.31 -16.16 11.94
N GLU A 121 18.13 -14.90 11.53
CA GLU A 121 19.21 -13.95 11.27
C GLU A 121 20.13 -13.78 12.49
N ARG A 122 19.54 -13.67 13.69
CA ARG A 122 20.34 -13.59 14.93
C ARG A 122 21.18 -14.85 15.15
N GLN A 123 20.65 -16.04 14.85
CA GLN A 123 21.41 -17.29 14.97
C GLN A 123 22.52 -17.39 13.93
N GLU A 124 22.29 -16.92 12.71
CA GLU A 124 23.28 -16.89 11.62
C GLU A 124 24.41 -15.92 11.95
N LEU A 125 24.10 -14.73 12.44
CA LEU A 125 25.09 -13.76 12.95
C LEU A 125 25.94 -14.32 14.11
N ASP A 126 25.34 -15.11 15.02
CA ASP A 126 26.05 -15.70 16.14
C ASP A 126 26.95 -16.88 15.72
N THR A 127 26.62 -17.59 14.63
CA THR A 127 27.30 -18.85 14.25
C THR A 127 28.21 -18.70 13.02
N THR A 128 27.88 -17.80 12.10
CA THR A 128 28.54 -17.68 10.78
C THR A 128 28.84 -16.24 10.38
N LEU A 129 29.32 -15.42 11.32
CA LEU A 129 29.52 -13.97 11.15
C LEU A 129 30.29 -13.56 9.88
N GLU A 130 31.31 -14.33 9.48
CA GLU A 130 32.08 -14.04 8.25
C GLU A 130 31.26 -14.22 6.98
N ARG A 131 30.35 -15.19 6.97
CA ARG A 131 29.43 -15.42 5.88
C ARG A 131 28.40 -14.28 5.79
N GLU A 132 27.88 -13.86 6.93
CA GLU A 132 26.92 -12.75 7.00
C GLU A 132 27.55 -11.42 6.53
N HIS A 133 28.83 -11.20 6.83
CA HIS A 133 29.56 -10.07 6.26
C HIS A 133 29.65 -10.12 4.73
N ALA A 134 29.86 -11.32 4.17
CA ALA A 134 29.94 -11.48 2.72
C ALA A 134 28.56 -11.30 2.08
N GLU A 135 27.50 -11.83 2.70
CA GLU A 135 26.13 -11.73 2.23
C GLU A 135 25.65 -10.28 2.16
N LEU A 136 25.85 -9.52 3.23
CA LEU A 136 25.52 -8.08 3.24
C LEU A 136 26.35 -7.30 2.20
N ALA A 137 27.63 -7.65 2.01
CA ALA A 137 28.46 -7.03 0.97
C ALA A 137 27.92 -7.34 -0.44
N ASP A 138 27.49 -8.58 -0.70
CA ASP A 138 26.93 -8.99 -2.00
C ASP A 138 25.62 -8.24 -2.31
N ILE A 139 24.80 -7.97 -1.31
CA ILE A 139 23.61 -7.11 -1.47
C ILE A 139 24.00 -5.72 -1.97
N TYR A 140 25.06 -5.13 -1.43
CA TYR A 140 25.53 -3.80 -1.88
C TYR A 140 26.19 -3.84 -3.26
N VAL A 141 26.87 -4.93 -3.60
CA VAL A 141 27.40 -5.16 -4.99
C VAL A 141 26.23 -5.23 -5.97
N ALA A 142 25.18 -5.97 -5.64
CA ALA A 142 23.97 -6.05 -6.48
C ALA A 142 23.27 -4.69 -6.64
N ARG A 143 23.43 -3.77 -5.67
CA ARG A 143 22.96 -2.37 -5.74
C ARG A 143 23.91 -1.43 -6.50
N GLY A 144 25.04 -1.94 -7.02
CA GLY A 144 25.96 -1.20 -7.90
C GLY A 144 27.21 -0.64 -7.21
N LEU A 145 27.53 -1.05 -5.98
CA LEU A 145 28.80 -0.70 -5.36
C LEU A 145 29.93 -1.58 -5.93
N GLU A 146 31.13 -1.00 -5.97
CA GLU A 146 32.35 -1.76 -6.26
C GLU A 146 32.63 -2.75 -5.11
N PRO A 147 33.07 -4.00 -5.39
CA PRO A 147 33.19 -5.06 -4.39
C PRO A 147 34.03 -4.72 -3.14
N THR A 148 35.12 -3.97 -3.31
CA THR A 148 35.97 -3.54 -2.18
C THR A 148 35.23 -2.55 -1.29
N LEU A 149 34.52 -1.60 -1.90
CA LEU A 149 33.71 -0.62 -1.17
C LEU A 149 32.53 -1.28 -0.48
N ALA A 150 31.85 -2.22 -1.15
CA ALA A 150 30.72 -2.96 -0.59
C ALA A 150 31.10 -3.71 0.70
N LYS A 151 32.26 -4.38 0.71
CA LYS A 151 32.80 -5.06 1.91
C LYS A 151 33.07 -4.07 3.05
N GLU A 152 33.64 -2.92 2.74
CA GLU A 152 33.91 -1.91 3.77
C GLU A 152 32.61 -1.30 4.34
N VAL A 153 31.62 -1.05 3.49
CA VAL A 153 30.28 -0.60 3.91
C VAL A 153 29.60 -1.62 4.81
N ALA A 154 29.56 -2.90 4.39
CA ALA A 154 29.01 -3.99 5.19
C ALA A 154 29.66 -4.08 6.57
N LYS A 155 31.00 -4.05 6.61
CA LYS A 155 31.78 -4.09 7.85
C LYS A 155 31.41 -2.93 8.80
N GLN A 156 31.32 -1.72 8.30
CA GLN A 156 30.98 -0.55 9.12
C GLN A 156 29.54 -0.59 9.63
N LEU A 157 28.60 -1.03 8.82
CA LEU A 157 27.20 -1.16 9.21
C LEU A 157 27.01 -2.24 10.27
N MET A 158 27.62 -3.40 10.07
CA MET A 158 27.56 -4.51 11.03
C MET A 158 28.29 -4.18 12.34
N ALA A 159 29.38 -3.44 12.30
CA ALA A 159 30.05 -2.95 13.51
C ALA A 159 29.17 -2.03 14.36
N LYS A 160 28.23 -1.33 13.75
CA LYS A 160 27.27 -0.44 14.43
C LYS A 160 26.05 -1.21 14.94
N ASP A 161 25.41 -2.00 14.09
CA ASP A 161 24.21 -2.77 14.38
C ASP A 161 24.05 -3.86 13.30
N ALA A 162 24.60 -5.04 13.53
CA ALA A 162 24.60 -6.12 12.55
C ALA A 162 23.17 -6.59 12.24
N LEU A 163 22.39 -6.90 13.28
CA LEU A 163 21.03 -7.38 13.12
C LEU A 163 20.11 -6.35 12.43
N GLY A 164 20.23 -5.08 12.80
CA GLY A 164 19.46 -4.00 12.16
C GLY A 164 19.89 -3.73 10.71
N ALA A 165 21.16 -3.97 10.35
CA ALA A 165 21.63 -3.87 8.98
C ALA A 165 21.02 -4.95 8.09
N HIS A 166 21.07 -6.22 8.50
CA HIS A 166 20.44 -7.34 7.81
C HIS A 166 18.93 -7.21 7.76
N ALA A 167 18.27 -6.91 8.89
CA ALA A 167 16.83 -6.69 8.95
C ALA A 167 16.36 -5.68 7.89
N ARG A 168 17.07 -4.58 7.73
CA ARG A 168 16.71 -3.52 6.78
C ARG A 168 17.07 -3.85 5.33
N ASP A 169 18.28 -4.35 5.09
CA ASP A 169 18.85 -4.42 3.75
C ASP A 169 18.61 -5.77 3.07
N GLU A 170 18.46 -6.84 3.83
CA GLU A 170 18.16 -8.19 3.37
C GLU A 170 16.67 -8.52 3.53
N LEU A 171 16.14 -8.43 4.76
CA LEU A 171 14.75 -8.81 5.05
C LEU A 171 13.73 -7.71 4.72
N GLY A 172 14.17 -6.48 4.48
CA GLY A 172 13.28 -5.34 4.21
C GLY A 172 12.45 -4.89 5.43
N ILE A 173 12.81 -5.35 6.63
CA ILE A 173 12.13 -5.04 7.89
C ILE A 173 12.64 -3.70 8.43
N SER A 174 11.73 -2.78 8.71
CA SER A 174 12.06 -1.50 9.33
C SER A 174 11.10 -1.16 10.48
N GLU A 175 11.59 -0.47 11.50
CA GLU A 175 10.76 -0.02 12.64
C GLU A 175 9.55 0.83 12.21
N ALA A 176 9.67 1.55 11.10
CA ALA A 176 8.58 2.38 10.57
C ALA A 176 7.40 1.56 10.02
N LEU A 177 7.62 0.27 9.71
CA LEU A 177 6.63 -0.67 9.20
C LEU A 177 6.20 -1.69 10.25
N ALA A 178 6.61 -1.51 11.52
CA ALA A 178 6.27 -2.43 12.60
C ALA A 178 4.76 -2.74 12.65
N ALA A 179 4.44 -4.02 12.68
CA ALA A 179 3.07 -4.53 12.66
C ALA A 179 2.28 -4.07 13.90
N ARG A 180 1.06 -3.54 13.70
CA ARG A 180 0.16 -3.08 14.76
C ARG A 180 -1.23 -3.70 14.58
N PRO A 181 -1.41 -4.98 14.92
CA PRO A 181 -2.61 -5.75 14.59
C PRO A 181 -3.91 -5.14 15.11
N VAL A 182 -3.94 -4.74 16.38
CA VAL A 182 -5.15 -4.16 17.00
C VAL A 182 -5.52 -2.84 16.34
N GLN A 183 -4.55 -1.97 16.07
CA GLN A 183 -4.81 -0.68 15.41
C GLN A 183 -5.32 -0.89 13.98
N ALA A 184 -4.75 -1.82 13.24
CA ALA A 184 -5.17 -2.15 11.89
C ALA A 184 -6.60 -2.72 11.87
N ALA A 185 -6.91 -3.65 12.77
CA ALA A 185 -8.24 -4.24 12.92
C ALA A 185 -9.32 -3.21 13.24
N LEU A 186 -9.06 -2.33 14.21
CA LEU A 186 -10.01 -1.27 14.59
C LEU A 186 -10.21 -0.24 13.47
N ALA A 187 -9.15 0.13 12.76
CA ALA A 187 -9.23 1.03 11.61
C ALA A 187 -10.06 0.42 10.47
N SER A 188 -9.84 -0.86 10.17
CA SER A 188 -10.55 -1.60 9.13
C SER A 188 -12.05 -1.73 9.47
N ALA A 189 -12.39 -2.20 10.68
CA ALA A 189 -13.79 -2.31 11.12
C ALA A 189 -14.50 -0.96 11.20
N GLY A 190 -13.81 0.07 11.69
CA GLY A 190 -14.37 1.42 11.80
C GLY A 190 -14.69 2.04 10.43
N THR A 191 -13.76 1.95 9.49
CA THR A 191 -13.96 2.47 8.12
C THR A 191 -15.00 1.68 7.36
N PHE A 192 -15.07 0.34 7.54
CA PHE A 192 -16.15 -0.49 7.01
C PHE A 192 -17.49 -0.03 7.54
N THR A 193 -17.63 0.14 8.85
CA THR A 193 -18.89 0.56 9.48
C THR A 193 -19.36 1.91 8.97
N VAL A 194 -18.46 2.88 8.82
CA VAL A 194 -18.77 4.21 8.25
C VAL A 194 -19.25 4.08 6.80
N GLY A 195 -18.55 3.28 5.97
CA GLY A 195 -18.97 3.01 4.60
C GLY A 195 -20.35 2.35 4.53
N ALA A 196 -20.58 1.33 5.34
CA ALA A 196 -21.82 0.56 5.41
C ALA A 196 -23.01 1.37 5.95
N ALA A 197 -22.77 2.37 6.78
CA ALA A 197 -23.83 3.25 7.29
C ALA A 197 -24.50 4.06 6.16
N LEU A 198 -23.77 4.42 5.09
CA LEU A 198 -24.29 5.24 3.99
C LEU A 198 -25.49 4.58 3.29
N PRO A 199 -25.40 3.36 2.74
CA PRO A 199 -26.54 2.68 2.13
C PRO A 199 -27.67 2.38 3.13
N LEU A 200 -27.35 2.11 4.42
CA LEU A 200 -28.37 1.92 5.45
C LEU A 200 -29.21 3.15 5.72
N VAL A 201 -28.59 4.33 5.79
CA VAL A 201 -29.31 5.60 5.98
C VAL A 201 -30.31 5.82 4.85
N VAL A 202 -29.97 5.47 3.61
CA VAL A 202 -30.88 5.58 2.47
C VAL A 202 -32.13 4.72 2.65
N VAL A 203 -32.02 3.54 3.28
CA VAL A 203 -33.17 2.65 3.54
C VAL A 203 -34.22 3.35 4.45
N PHE A 204 -33.79 4.19 5.39
CA PHE A 204 -34.71 4.94 6.26
C PHE A 204 -35.38 6.10 5.53
N LEU A 205 -34.70 6.71 4.57
CA LEU A 205 -35.13 7.96 3.93
C LEU A 205 -36.05 7.77 2.71
N VAL A 206 -35.99 6.57 2.07
CA VAL A 206 -36.61 6.35 0.76
C VAL A 206 -37.72 5.29 0.83
N PRO A 207 -38.84 5.46 0.10
CA PRO A 207 -39.88 4.41 -0.02
C PRO A 207 -39.33 3.10 -0.61
N VAL A 208 -39.90 1.96 -0.16
CA VAL A 208 -39.45 0.62 -0.58
C VAL A 208 -39.43 0.46 -2.10
N SER A 209 -40.41 1.01 -2.79
CA SER A 209 -40.52 0.95 -4.27
C SER A 209 -39.36 1.63 -5.02
N LYS A 210 -38.62 2.51 -4.37
CA LYS A 210 -37.48 3.23 -4.96
C LYS A 210 -36.14 2.80 -4.36
N LEU A 211 -36.11 1.84 -3.41
CA LEU A 211 -34.93 1.49 -2.65
C LEU A 211 -33.78 1.01 -3.56
N VAL A 212 -34.04 0.11 -4.50
CA VAL A 212 -32.99 -0.43 -5.40
C VAL A 212 -32.29 0.69 -6.13
N TRP A 213 -33.03 1.61 -6.73
CA TRP A 213 -32.45 2.72 -7.49
C TRP A 213 -31.75 3.76 -6.61
N ALA A 214 -32.37 4.09 -5.45
CA ALA A 214 -31.81 5.09 -4.55
C ALA A 214 -30.54 4.61 -3.86
N VAL A 215 -30.51 3.36 -3.38
CA VAL A 215 -29.32 2.77 -2.76
C VAL A 215 -28.21 2.58 -3.79
N SER A 216 -28.53 2.05 -4.99
CA SER A 216 -27.52 1.90 -6.04
C SER A 216 -26.93 3.26 -6.46
N GLY A 217 -27.77 4.24 -6.76
CA GLY A 217 -27.32 5.55 -7.22
C GLY A 217 -26.48 6.30 -6.17
N SER A 218 -26.94 6.33 -4.92
CA SER A 218 -26.20 6.97 -3.82
C SER A 218 -24.89 6.26 -3.51
N SER A 219 -24.89 4.92 -3.51
CA SER A 219 -23.67 4.14 -3.28
C SER A 219 -22.63 4.36 -4.38
N LEU A 220 -23.03 4.39 -5.65
CA LEU A 220 -22.12 4.71 -6.76
C LEU A 220 -21.56 6.14 -6.65
N PHE A 221 -22.36 7.09 -6.21
CA PHE A 221 -21.90 8.44 -5.94
C PHE A 221 -20.84 8.47 -4.83
N PHE A 222 -21.09 7.81 -3.70
CA PHE A 222 -20.11 7.74 -2.60
C PHE A 222 -18.86 6.97 -2.98
N LEU A 223 -18.98 5.90 -3.77
CA LEU A 223 -17.83 5.16 -4.32
C LEU A 223 -16.99 6.05 -5.26
N ALA A 224 -17.64 6.84 -6.11
CA ALA A 224 -16.93 7.80 -6.96
C ALA A 224 -16.17 8.84 -6.15
N LEU A 225 -16.82 9.39 -5.11
CA LEU A 225 -16.20 10.33 -4.18
C LEU A 225 -15.02 9.71 -3.43
N LEU A 226 -15.19 8.50 -2.89
CA LEU A 226 -14.12 7.77 -2.20
C LEU A 226 -12.95 7.48 -3.14
N GLY A 227 -13.22 7.02 -4.37
CA GLY A 227 -12.20 6.79 -5.39
C GLY A 227 -11.45 8.05 -5.78
N ALA A 228 -12.14 9.18 -5.87
CA ALA A 228 -11.52 10.48 -6.15
C ALA A 228 -10.64 10.95 -4.99
N LEU A 229 -11.12 10.86 -3.74
CA LEU A 229 -10.37 11.24 -2.54
C LEU A 229 -9.12 10.35 -2.37
N ALA A 230 -9.26 9.03 -2.55
CA ALA A 230 -8.14 8.10 -2.49
C ALA A 230 -7.08 8.40 -3.56
N ALA A 231 -7.50 8.67 -4.79
CA ALA A 231 -6.60 9.03 -5.88
C ALA A 231 -5.88 10.35 -5.61
N TYR A 232 -6.60 11.36 -5.12
CA TYR A 232 -6.02 12.65 -4.75
C TYR A 232 -4.98 12.51 -3.63
N ALA A 233 -5.31 11.76 -2.57
CA ALA A 233 -4.40 11.51 -1.45
C ALA A 233 -3.15 10.72 -1.88
N GLY A 234 -3.30 9.75 -2.80
CA GLY A 234 -2.23 8.92 -3.35
C GLY A 234 -1.45 9.57 -4.51
N GLY A 235 -1.94 10.68 -5.07
CA GLY A 235 -1.34 11.31 -6.27
C GLY A 235 -1.56 10.53 -7.56
N ALA A 236 -2.61 9.68 -7.61
CA ALA A 236 -2.94 8.85 -8.77
C ALA A 236 -3.92 9.55 -9.74
N PRO A 237 -4.06 9.09 -11.01
CA PRO A 237 -5.05 9.61 -11.93
C PRO A 237 -6.48 9.38 -11.43
N VAL A 238 -7.19 10.46 -11.08
CA VAL A 238 -8.51 10.42 -10.45
C VAL A 238 -9.53 9.66 -11.30
N LEU A 239 -9.63 9.97 -12.60
CA LEU A 239 -10.62 9.37 -13.49
C LEU A 239 -10.52 7.84 -13.56
N ARG A 240 -9.29 7.30 -13.63
CA ARG A 240 -9.07 5.84 -13.67
C ARG A 240 -9.46 5.17 -12.35
N SER A 241 -9.15 5.82 -11.23
CA SER A 241 -9.49 5.31 -9.89
C SER A 241 -11.00 5.30 -9.68
N VAL A 242 -11.68 6.39 -10.02
CA VAL A 242 -13.15 6.49 -9.97
C VAL A 242 -13.81 5.44 -10.86
N ALA A 243 -13.40 5.37 -12.14
CA ALA A 243 -13.98 4.41 -13.09
C ALA A 243 -13.88 2.97 -12.59
N ARG A 244 -12.74 2.59 -12.02
CA ARG A 244 -12.53 1.25 -11.47
C ARG A 244 -13.45 0.92 -10.31
N VAL A 245 -13.56 1.83 -9.34
CA VAL A 245 -14.36 1.60 -8.13
C VAL A 245 -15.85 1.59 -8.48
N VAL A 246 -16.31 2.53 -9.31
CA VAL A 246 -17.70 2.62 -9.76
C VAL A 246 -18.09 1.40 -10.59
N PHE A 247 -17.23 0.95 -11.52
CA PHE A 247 -17.51 -0.24 -12.33
C PHE A 247 -17.72 -1.48 -11.48
N TRP A 248 -16.79 -1.80 -10.56
CA TRP A 248 -16.92 -2.99 -9.72
C TRP A 248 -18.06 -2.88 -8.72
N GLY A 249 -18.32 -1.70 -8.17
CA GLY A 249 -19.48 -1.46 -7.31
C GLY A 249 -20.80 -1.64 -8.04
N ALA A 250 -20.94 -1.09 -9.25
CA ALA A 250 -22.13 -1.26 -10.08
C ALA A 250 -22.34 -2.73 -10.47
N PHE A 251 -21.26 -3.44 -10.84
CA PHE A 251 -21.30 -4.85 -11.19
C PHE A 251 -21.79 -5.71 -10.02
N ALA A 252 -21.24 -5.50 -8.81
CA ALA A 252 -21.65 -6.23 -7.61
C ALA A 252 -23.13 -6.01 -7.29
N MET A 253 -23.60 -4.75 -7.29
CA MET A 253 -25.01 -4.44 -7.04
C MET A 253 -25.94 -4.99 -8.12
N ALA A 254 -25.54 -4.94 -9.39
CA ALA A 254 -26.34 -5.52 -10.49
C ALA A 254 -26.47 -7.04 -10.34
N LEU A 255 -25.35 -7.72 -10.04
CA LEU A 255 -25.37 -9.17 -9.83
C LEU A 255 -26.27 -9.58 -8.66
N THR A 256 -26.18 -8.89 -7.53
CA THR A 256 -27.02 -9.16 -6.36
C THR A 256 -28.49 -8.80 -6.59
N ALA A 257 -28.80 -7.76 -7.37
CA ALA A 257 -30.15 -7.44 -7.79
C ALA A 257 -30.78 -8.56 -8.62
N VAL A 258 -30.04 -9.11 -9.60
CA VAL A 258 -30.48 -10.24 -10.43
C VAL A 258 -30.76 -11.48 -9.58
N VAL A 259 -29.83 -11.81 -8.67
CA VAL A 259 -30.01 -12.95 -7.76
C VAL A 259 -31.22 -12.73 -6.85
N GLY A 260 -31.38 -11.52 -6.30
CA GLY A 260 -32.53 -11.19 -5.45
C GLY A 260 -33.86 -11.30 -6.17
N ASP A 261 -33.99 -10.74 -7.39
CA ASP A 261 -35.21 -10.84 -8.20
C ASP A 261 -35.51 -12.32 -8.57
N TRP A 262 -34.49 -13.08 -8.92
CA TRP A 262 -34.65 -14.50 -9.23
C TRP A 262 -35.17 -15.30 -8.01
N VAL A 263 -34.56 -15.11 -6.83
CA VAL A 263 -35.01 -15.77 -5.59
C VAL A 263 -36.41 -15.33 -5.20
N GLY A 264 -36.72 -14.02 -5.32
CA GLY A 264 -38.04 -13.48 -5.02
C GLY A 264 -39.17 -14.01 -5.93
N ARG A 265 -38.85 -14.56 -7.12
CA ARG A 265 -39.84 -15.18 -8.04
C ARG A 265 -40.11 -16.63 -7.74
N ILE A 266 -39.22 -17.34 -7.09
CA ILE A 266 -39.32 -18.77 -6.80
C ILE A 266 -39.74 -19.07 -5.36
N GLY A 267 -39.66 -18.12 -4.45
CA GLY A 267 -40.12 -18.21 -3.06
C GLY A 267 -41.43 -17.48 -2.84
#